data_16b2d5e8c1482f1cb9166beef1b8f87b
#
_entry.id   16b2d5e8c1482f1cb9166beef1b8f87b
#
_cell.length_a   1.000
_cell.length_b   1.000
_cell.length_c   1.000
_cell.angle_alpha   90.00
_cell.angle_beta   90.00
_cell.angle_gamma   90.00
#
_symmetry.space_group_name_H-M   'P 1'
#
loop_
_entity.id
_entity.type
_entity.pdbx_description
1 polymer ?
#
loop_
_entity_poly.entity_id
_entity_poly.type
_entity_poly.pdbx_seq_one_letter_code
_entity_poly.pdbx_strand_id
1 'polypeptide(L)'
;MQAIRPQGVRKPMNRTNGRQRFIILTDQRSGSNHLGDLLDSHQAVRVAGELFNPDHQHVSRNHPLPEGLRGMRARDPVAYLEAFFTQSLDDSTTHLGFRLFHDHARHRPEKRIWTALRRMRNLQVIHLQRRNILKNLLSLKLALRSSEWQRLEGTPPVRYEPLRIEFKEAIAHIRARERSFARGSRIFRRHQRTEIFYEDLERDEERRLEALLRFLGLPSQPLVSGTRKQNQQPTRELIENHAELEDRFRHTRWSEFFQD
;
A
#
# COMPACT_ATOMS: atom_id res chain seq x y z
N MET A 1 6.25 -43.57 -29.23
CA MET A 1 5.36 -42.83 -28.30
C MET A 1 6.04 -42.78 -26.94
N GLN A 2 6.71 -41.67 -26.63
CA GLN A 2 7.33 -41.45 -25.32
C GLN A 2 6.35 -40.65 -24.47
N ALA A 3 6.02 -41.21 -23.30
CA ALA A 3 5.09 -40.59 -22.35
C ALA A 3 5.76 -39.38 -21.64
N ILE A 4 5.14 -38.22 -21.75
CA ILE A 4 5.52 -36.99 -21.04
C ILE A 4 5.15 -37.19 -19.57
N ARG A 5 6.14 -37.20 -18.68
CA ARG A 5 5.95 -37.19 -17.23
C ARG A 5 5.46 -35.80 -16.80
N PRO A 6 4.40 -35.66 -15.98
CA PRO A 6 4.01 -34.38 -15.43
C PRO A 6 5.05 -33.88 -14.42
N GLN A 7 5.50 -32.65 -14.60
CA GLN A 7 6.41 -31.97 -13.69
C GLN A 7 5.73 -31.77 -12.32
N GLY A 8 6.46 -32.16 -11.29
CA GLY A 8 6.00 -32.26 -9.92
C GLY A 8 5.45 -30.95 -9.34
N VAL A 9 4.28 -31.10 -8.74
CA VAL A 9 3.72 -30.16 -7.78
C VAL A 9 4.73 -29.97 -6.64
N ARG A 10 5.30 -28.79 -6.50
CA ARG A 10 6.18 -28.46 -5.37
C ARG A 10 5.38 -28.64 -4.06
N LYS A 11 5.85 -29.54 -3.22
CA LYS A 11 5.33 -29.75 -1.86
C LYS A 11 5.29 -28.41 -1.11
N PRO A 12 4.20 -28.12 -0.36
CA PRO A 12 4.15 -26.95 0.49
C PRO A 12 5.21 -27.03 1.58
N MET A 13 6.00 -25.98 1.71
CA MET A 13 7.06 -25.83 2.70
C MET A 13 6.50 -25.80 4.12
N ASN A 14 7.22 -26.45 4.98
CA ASN A 14 7.13 -26.66 6.42
C ASN A 14 6.29 -25.63 7.24
N ARG A 15 5.22 -26.13 7.87
CA ARG A 15 4.26 -25.39 8.69
C ARG A 15 4.78 -25.20 10.12
N THR A 16 5.33 -24.02 10.40
CA THR A 16 5.35 -23.49 11.77
C THR A 16 4.29 -22.40 11.87
N ASN A 17 3.15 -22.65 12.46
CA ASN A 17 1.92 -21.83 12.46
C ASN A 17 1.64 -21.08 11.15
N GLY A 18 1.74 -21.72 10.12
CA GLY A 18 1.78 -21.77 8.68
C GLY A 18 1.23 -20.63 7.86
N ARG A 19 0.93 -19.44 8.42
CA ARG A 19 0.42 -18.33 7.63
C ARG A 19 1.52 -17.66 6.83
N GLN A 20 1.22 -17.35 5.57
CA GLN A 20 2.06 -16.49 4.74
C GLN A 20 1.98 -15.05 5.25
N ARG A 21 3.14 -14.39 5.28
CA ARG A 21 3.27 -13.01 5.76
C ARG A 21 3.49 -12.10 4.58
N PHE A 22 2.79 -10.96 4.55
CA PHE A 22 3.04 -9.96 3.52
C PHE A 22 2.92 -8.55 4.06
N ILE A 23 3.48 -7.60 3.34
CA ILE A 23 3.28 -6.16 3.55
C ILE A 23 2.89 -5.49 2.23
N ILE A 24 2.02 -4.49 2.33
CA ILE A 24 1.79 -3.51 1.27
C ILE A 24 2.70 -2.32 1.60
N LEU A 25 3.87 -2.30 0.98
CA LEU A 25 4.83 -1.21 1.12
C LEU A 25 4.45 -0.08 0.16
N THR A 26 4.30 1.14 0.67
CA THR A 26 3.76 2.23 -0.14
C THR A 26 4.05 3.60 0.47
N ASP A 27 3.48 4.62 -0.14
CA ASP A 27 3.36 5.98 0.40
C ASP A 27 1.87 6.33 0.58
N GLN A 28 1.60 7.37 1.36
CA GLN A 28 0.24 7.91 1.49
C GLN A 28 -0.32 8.29 0.12
N ARG A 29 -1.63 8.18 -0.05
CA ARG A 29 -2.38 8.57 -1.26
C ARG A 29 -1.99 7.80 -2.54
N SER A 30 -1.50 6.58 -2.39
CA SER A 30 -1.15 5.67 -3.52
C SER A 30 -2.20 4.58 -3.77
N GLY A 31 -3.40 4.68 -3.18
CA GLY A 31 -4.47 3.69 -3.36
C GLY A 31 -4.38 2.48 -2.43
N SER A 32 -3.58 2.56 -1.35
CA SER A 32 -3.35 1.43 -0.45
C SER A 32 -4.58 1.01 0.38
N ASN A 33 -5.52 1.92 0.64
CA ASN A 33 -6.79 1.57 1.27
C ASN A 33 -7.59 0.65 0.34
N HIS A 34 -7.75 1.05 -0.91
CA HIS A 34 -8.47 0.27 -1.92
C HIS A 34 -7.85 -1.11 -2.12
N LEU A 35 -6.54 -1.19 -2.35
CA LEU A 35 -5.85 -2.47 -2.51
C LEU A 35 -5.93 -3.32 -1.23
N GLY A 36 -5.83 -2.70 -0.06
CA GLY A 36 -5.97 -3.38 1.23
C GLY A 36 -7.35 -4.00 1.40
N ASP A 37 -8.41 -3.24 1.11
CA ASP A 37 -9.80 -3.70 1.20
C ASP A 37 -10.08 -4.83 0.20
N LEU A 38 -9.59 -4.70 -1.05
CA LEU A 38 -9.70 -5.75 -2.07
C LEU A 38 -9.06 -7.05 -1.57
N LEU A 39 -7.82 -7.01 -1.08
CA LEU A 39 -7.17 -8.20 -0.56
C LEU A 39 -7.87 -8.76 0.69
N ASP A 40 -8.34 -7.89 1.60
CA ASP A 40 -9.03 -8.30 2.83
C ASP A 40 -10.40 -8.94 2.55
N SER A 41 -11.00 -8.70 1.38
CA SER A 41 -12.24 -9.35 0.94
C SER A 41 -12.03 -10.82 0.55
N HIS A 42 -10.78 -11.25 0.33
CA HIS A 42 -10.47 -12.65 0.05
C HIS A 42 -10.58 -13.47 1.34
N GLN A 43 -11.34 -14.58 1.31
CA GLN A 43 -11.62 -15.41 2.49
C GLN A 43 -10.39 -15.89 3.27
N ALA A 44 -9.27 -16.10 2.58
CA ALA A 44 -8.02 -16.59 3.18
C ALA A 44 -7.03 -15.46 3.57
N VAL A 45 -7.39 -14.19 3.40
CA VAL A 45 -6.51 -13.04 3.63
C VAL A 45 -7.04 -12.16 4.75
N ARG A 46 -6.14 -11.61 5.55
CA ARG A 46 -6.42 -10.52 6.48
C ARG A 46 -5.37 -9.42 6.30
N VAL A 47 -5.84 -8.20 6.12
CA VAL A 47 -5.01 -7.01 5.99
C VAL A 47 -5.27 -6.07 7.16
N ALA A 48 -4.37 -6.00 8.11
CA ALA A 48 -4.39 -4.93 9.09
C ALA A 48 -4.12 -3.59 8.39
N GLY A 49 -4.71 -2.52 8.90
CA GLY A 49 -4.47 -1.18 8.39
C GLY A 49 -3.00 -0.78 8.46
N GLU A 50 -2.74 0.41 8.93
CA GLU A 50 -1.40 0.97 9.02
C GLU A 50 -0.78 0.66 10.40
N LEU A 51 -0.27 -0.55 10.56
CA LEU A 51 0.20 -1.11 11.84
C LEU A 51 1.20 -0.20 12.59
N PHE A 52 1.97 0.59 11.86
CA PHE A 52 3.00 1.50 12.41
C PHE A 52 2.69 2.98 12.12
N ASN A 53 1.43 3.33 11.88
CA ASN A 53 1.04 4.73 11.80
C ASN A 53 1.24 5.42 13.15
N PRO A 54 1.87 6.61 13.19
CA PRO A 54 2.07 7.36 14.45
C PRO A 54 0.78 7.60 15.24
N ASP A 55 -0.33 7.86 14.57
CA ASP A 55 -1.60 8.23 15.23
C ASP A 55 -2.35 7.04 15.83
N HIS A 56 -1.86 5.82 15.70
CA HIS A 56 -2.48 4.58 16.22
C HIS A 56 -3.94 4.31 15.81
N GLN A 57 -4.60 5.24 15.10
CA GLN A 57 -6.02 5.20 14.76
C GLN A 57 -6.33 4.45 13.45
N HIS A 58 -5.29 4.18 12.65
CA HIS A 58 -5.43 3.63 11.29
C HIS A 58 -5.20 2.11 11.22
N VAL A 59 -5.31 1.42 12.32
CA VAL A 59 -5.40 -0.04 12.33
C VAL A 59 -6.81 -0.41 11.87
N SER A 60 -6.91 -1.43 11.02
CA SER A 60 -8.17 -1.82 10.38
C SER A 60 -9.36 -1.84 11.34
N ARG A 61 -10.46 -1.23 10.94
CA ARG A 61 -11.73 -1.29 11.68
C ARG A 61 -12.32 -2.71 11.70
N ASN A 62 -12.06 -3.47 10.63
CA ASN A 62 -12.61 -4.83 10.47
C ASN A 62 -11.85 -5.86 11.30
N HIS A 63 -10.58 -5.58 11.65
CA HIS A 63 -9.73 -6.51 12.39
C HIS A 63 -8.99 -5.74 13.50
N PRO A 64 -9.69 -5.44 14.61
CA PRO A 64 -9.06 -4.76 15.74
C PRO A 64 -7.92 -5.61 16.29
N LEU A 65 -6.81 -4.99 16.60
CA LEU A 65 -5.70 -5.69 17.25
C LEU A 65 -6.12 -6.17 18.63
N PRO A 66 -5.67 -7.37 19.05
CA PRO A 66 -5.84 -7.84 20.41
C PRO A 66 -5.40 -6.77 21.42
N GLU A 67 -6.17 -6.58 22.47
CA GLU A 67 -5.96 -5.50 23.45
C GLU A 67 -4.57 -5.52 24.07
N GLY A 68 -4.02 -6.70 24.36
CA GLY A 68 -2.66 -6.89 24.87
C GLY A 68 -1.53 -6.38 23.96
N LEU A 69 -1.79 -6.18 22.66
CA LEU A 69 -0.77 -5.69 21.71
C LEU A 69 -0.60 -4.17 21.75
N ARG A 70 -1.61 -3.41 22.15
CA ARG A 70 -1.58 -1.92 22.09
C ARG A 70 -0.42 -1.31 22.86
N GLY A 71 -0.14 -1.79 24.07
CA GLY A 71 0.97 -1.27 24.90
C GLY A 71 2.35 -1.81 24.53
N MET A 72 2.41 -2.89 23.75
CA MET A 72 3.66 -3.55 23.38
C MET A 72 4.46 -2.75 22.35
N ARG A 73 3.78 -2.11 21.39
CA ARG A 73 4.42 -1.36 20.30
C ARG A 73 5.42 -0.31 20.78
N ALA A 74 5.06 0.47 21.80
CA ALA A 74 5.92 1.52 22.33
C ALA A 74 7.15 0.97 23.07
N ARG A 75 7.04 -0.19 23.71
CA ARG A 75 8.11 -0.82 24.50
C ARG A 75 9.04 -1.68 23.63
N ASP A 76 8.45 -2.58 22.86
CA ASP A 76 9.19 -3.44 21.94
C ASP A 76 8.42 -3.61 20.61
N PRO A 77 8.71 -2.74 19.63
CA PRO A 77 8.04 -2.79 18.33
C PRO A 77 8.36 -4.06 17.52
N VAL A 78 9.45 -4.74 17.80
CA VAL A 78 9.80 -6.01 17.14
C VAL A 78 8.96 -7.15 17.71
N ALA A 79 8.86 -7.24 19.05
CA ALA A 79 7.96 -8.19 19.69
C ALA A 79 6.49 -7.94 19.29
N TYR A 80 6.08 -6.68 19.17
CA TYR A 80 4.76 -6.31 18.66
C TYR A 80 4.53 -6.82 17.22
N LEU A 81 5.50 -6.65 16.32
CA LEU A 81 5.45 -7.15 14.95
C LEU A 81 5.36 -8.69 14.90
N GLU A 82 6.13 -9.37 15.72
CA GLU A 82 6.10 -10.83 15.84
C GLU A 82 4.77 -11.32 16.38
N ALA A 83 4.26 -10.71 17.46
CA ALA A 83 2.97 -11.02 18.04
C ALA A 83 1.82 -10.78 17.06
N PHE A 84 1.89 -9.72 16.25
CA PHE A 84 0.95 -9.48 15.15
C PHE A 84 0.92 -10.67 14.17
N PHE A 85 2.06 -11.16 13.74
CA PHE A 85 2.11 -12.25 12.77
C PHE A 85 1.81 -13.65 13.38
N THR A 86 1.86 -13.78 14.69
CA THR A 86 1.60 -15.05 15.40
C THR A 86 0.26 -15.07 16.13
N GLN A 87 -0.52 -13.99 16.06
CA GLN A 87 -1.85 -13.92 16.70
C GLN A 87 -2.77 -15.05 16.24
N SER A 88 -3.68 -15.46 17.13
CA SER A 88 -4.70 -16.42 16.78
C SER A 88 -5.73 -15.75 15.85
N LEU A 89 -6.02 -16.41 14.75
CA LEU A 89 -7.06 -16.06 13.78
C LEU A 89 -7.81 -17.34 13.40
N ASP A 90 -8.93 -17.20 12.71
CA ASP A 90 -9.67 -18.33 12.18
C ASP A 90 -8.80 -19.21 11.26
N ASP A 91 -9.14 -20.50 11.16
CA ASP A 91 -8.37 -21.48 10.39
C ASP A 91 -8.42 -21.24 8.88
N SER A 92 -9.41 -20.49 8.39
CA SER A 92 -9.51 -20.09 6.98
C SER A 92 -8.45 -19.06 6.60
N THR A 93 -7.97 -18.27 7.54
CA THR A 93 -6.96 -17.24 7.30
C THR A 93 -5.57 -17.86 7.12
N THR A 94 -5.09 -17.88 5.89
CA THR A 94 -3.77 -18.40 5.53
C THR A 94 -2.75 -17.29 5.24
N HIS A 95 -3.19 -16.07 5.01
CA HIS A 95 -2.36 -14.90 4.69
C HIS A 95 -2.67 -13.74 5.64
N LEU A 96 -1.62 -13.21 6.24
CA LEU A 96 -1.73 -12.06 7.15
C LEU A 96 -0.74 -10.98 6.73
N GLY A 97 -1.24 -9.79 6.51
CA GLY A 97 -0.43 -8.64 6.12
C GLY A 97 -0.89 -7.32 6.71
N PHE A 98 -0.14 -6.29 6.45
CA PHE A 98 -0.46 -4.91 6.85
C PHE A 98 0.12 -3.88 5.89
N ARG A 99 -0.38 -2.65 5.96
CA ARG A 99 0.14 -1.52 5.19
C ARG A 99 1.30 -0.85 5.93
N LEU A 100 2.43 -0.70 5.25
CA LEU A 100 3.62 -0.03 5.77
C LEU A 100 3.98 1.13 4.84
N PHE A 101 3.90 2.35 5.35
CA PHE A 101 4.36 3.50 4.57
C PHE A 101 5.86 3.69 4.73
N HIS A 102 6.49 4.25 3.70
CA HIS A 102 7.94 4.47 3.70
C HIS A 102 8.41 5.42 4.81
N ASP A 103 7.55 6.27 5.33
CA ASP A 103 7.80 7.19 6.43
C ASP A 103 7.41 6.64 7.81
N HIS A 104 6.72 5.50 7.88
CA HIS A 104 6.40 4.86 9.15
C HIS A 104 7.65 4.31 9.85
N ALA A 105 7.60 4.27 11.17
CA ALA A 105 8.64 3.68 12.01
C ALA A 105 10.05 4.22 11.71
N ARG A 106 10.20 5.54 11.51
CA ARG A 106 11.50 6.17 11.21
C ARG A 106 12.33 6.49 12.42
N HIS A 107 11.70 6.61 13.58
CA HIS A 107 12.35 6.99 14.84
C HIS A 107 12.52 5.78 15.76
N ARG A 108 13.42 5.86 16.72
CA ARG A 108 13.57 4.82 17.75
C ARG A 108 12.38 4.90 18.72
N PRO A 109 11.92 3.76 19.26
CA PRO A 109 12.45 2.40 19.05
C PRO A 109 11.95 1.72 17.77
N GLU A 110 10.91 2.22 17.12
CA GLU A 110 10.20 1.59 15.99
C GLU A 110 11.07 1.33 14.76
N LYS A 111 12.12 2.12 14.55
CA LYS A 111 13.06 1.93 13.43
C LYS A 111 13.62 0.51 13.33
N ARG A 112 13.61 -0.25 14.44
CA ARG A 112 14.08 -1.65 14.50
C ARG A 112 13.23 -2.59 13.63
N ILE A 113 11.95 -2.26 13.37
CA ILE A 113 11.06 -3.11 12.57
C ILE A 113 11.55 -3.25 11.12
N TRP A 114 12.17 -2.23 10.55
CA TRP A 114 12.73 -2.31 9.19
C TRP A 114 13.81 -3.40 9.08
N THR A 115 14.63 -3.54 10.12
CA THR A 115 15.64 -4.60 10.18
C THR A 115 15.00 -5.97 10.42
N ALA A 116 13.97 -6.05 11.26
CA ALA A 116 13.21 -7.28 11.50
C ALA A 116 12.55 -7.78 10.22
N LEU A 117 11.78 -6.92 9.54
CA LEU A 117 11.12 -7.23 8.26
C LEU A 117 12.13 -7.67 7.19
N ARG A 118 13.26 -6.96 7.06
CA ARG A 118 14.32 -7.32 6.12
C ARG A 118 14.92 -8.73 6.36
N ARG A 119 14.88 -9.21 7.60
CA ARG A 119 15.39 -10.54 7.99
C ARG A 119 14.35 -11.65 7.87
N MET A 120 13.06 -11.31 7.73
CA MET A 120 11.98 -12.29 7.57
C MET A 120 12.04 -12.94 6.19
N ARG A 121 12.55 -14.18 6.09
CA ARG A 121 12.77 -14.87 4.81
C ARG A 121 11.46 -15.20 4.07
N ASN A 122 10.37 -15.41 4.79
CA ASN A 122 9.05 -15.77 4.26
C ASN A 122 8.08 -14.59 4.16
N LEU A 123 8.61 -13.37 4.12
CA LEU A 123 7.82 -12.16 3.91
C LEU A 123 7.69 -11.89 2.40
N GLN A 124 6.46 -11.76 1.92
CA GLN A 124 6.16 -11.26 0.58
C GLN A 124 5.92 -9.74 0.62
N VAL A 125 6.38 -9.04 -0.40
CA VAL A 125 6.28 -7.58 -0.45
C VAL A 125 5.51 -7.15 -1.69
N ILE A 126 4.38 -6.51 -1.48
CA ILE A 126 3.60 -5.81 -2.51
C ILE A 126 4.05 -4.36 -2.45
N HIS A 127 4.80 -3.90 -3.42
CA HIS A 127 5.30 -2.53 -3.47
C HIS A 127 4.40 -1.68 -4.36
N LEU A 128 3.43 -1.03 -3.73
CA LEU A 128 2.43 -0.19 -4.40
C LEU A 128 2.92 1.24 -4.50
N GLN A 129 2.81 1.83 -5.68
CA GLN A 129 3.12 3.23 -5.91
C GLN A 129 2.14 3.88 -6.88
N ARG A 130 2.20 5.18 -6.97
CA ARG A 130 1.49 6.00 -7.93
C ARG A 130 2.48 6.61 -8.91
N ARG A 131 2.28 6.42 -10.24
CA ARG A 131 3.16 6.99 -11.26
C ARG A 131 3.09 8.50 -11.28
N ASN A 132 1.88 9.05 -11.32
CA ASN A 132 1.69 10.49 -11.29
C ASN A 132 1.82 11.02 -9.85
N ILE A 133 3.06 11.39 -9.49
CA ILE A 133 3.37 11.88 -8.14
C ILE A 133 2.82 13.29 -7.90
N LEU A 134 2.54 14.09 -8.94
CA LEU A 134 1.84 15.36 -8.80
C LEU A 134 0.40 15.14 -8.35
N LYS A 135 -0.31 14.17 -8.96
CA LYS A 135 -1.66 13.76 -8.49
C LYS A 135 -1.64 13.16 -7.08
N ASN A 136 -0.52 12.54 -6.67
CA ASN A 136 -0.32 12.09 -5.28
C ASN A 136 -0.23 13.28 -4.31
N LEU A 137 0.58 14.29 -4.65
CA LEU A 137 0.70 15.53 -3.84
C LEU A 137 -0.64 16.26 -3.74
N LEU A 138 -1.33 16.47 -4.87
CA LEU A 138 -2.64 17.09 -4.90
C LEU A 138 -3.62 16.36 -3.96
N SER A 139 -3.72 15.04 -4.09
CA SER A 139 -4.59 14.21 -3.24
C SER A 139 -4.21 14.33 -1.75
N LEU A 140 -2.93 14.45 -1.42
CA LEU A 140 -2.47 14.65 -0.04
C LEU A 140 -2.91 16.03 0.49
N LYS A 141 -2.70 17.09 -0.29
CA LYS A 141 -3.09 18.46 0.11
C LYS A 141 -4.61 18.57 0.29
N LEU A 142 -5.39 17.96 -0.59
CA LEU A 142 -6.85 17.91 -0.47
C LEU A 142 -7.29 17.16 0.79
N ALA A 143 -6.69 16.02 1.09
CA ALA A 143 -7.00 15.25 2.29
C ALA A 143 -6.64 16.00 3.58
N LEU A 144 -5.50 16.70 3.61
CA LEU A 144 -5.11 17.54 4.74
C LEU A 144 -6.07 18.71 4.96
N ARG A 145 -6.57 19.34 3.87
CA ARG A 145 -7.50 20.48 3.94
C ARG A 145 -8.91 20.06 4.37
N SER A 146 -9.38 18.89 3.90
CA SER A 146 -10.73 18.39 4.18
C SER A 146 -10.83 17.48 5.40
N SER A 147 -9.69 17.00 5.91
CA SER A 147 -9.60 15.90 6.89
C SER A 147 -10.24 14.60 6.40
N GLU A 148 -10.49 14.45 5.10
CA GLU A 148 -11.07 13.27 4.48
C GLU A 148 -9.95 12.38 3.90
N TRP A 149 -9.66 11.27 4.56
CA TRP A 149 -8.58 10.36 4.17
C TRP A 149 -9.05 9.18 3.32
N GLN A 150 -10.33 8.86 3.40
CA GLN A 150 -10.93 7.73 2.70
C GLN A 150 -12.38 8.07 2.37
N ARG A 151 -12.83 7.62 1.21
CA ARG A 151 -14.22 7.72 0.81
C ARG A 151 -14.81 6.32 0.68
N LEU A 152 -15.94 6.10 1.32
CA LEU A 152 -16.69 4.86 1.26
C LEU A 152 -17.73 4.90 0.14
N GLU A 153 -18.13 3.74 -0.32
CA GLU A 153 -19.24 3.58 -1.23
C GLU A 153 -20.53 4.18 -0.64
N GLY A 154 -21.36 4.83 -1.47
CA GLY A 154 -22.56 5.51 -1.00
C GLY A 154 -22.34 6.91 -0.41
N THR A 155 -21.10 7.36 -0.18
CA THR A 155 -20.83 8.72 0.27
C THR A 155 -21.08 9.73 -0.88
N PRO A 156 -21.83 10.84 -0.66
CA PRO A 156 -22.07 11.84 -1.68
C PRO A 156 -20.77 12.42 -2.25
N PRO A 157 -20.70 12.73 -3.55
CA PRO A 157 -19.50 13.34 -4.12
C PRO A 157 -19.19 14.69 -3.47
N VAL A 158 -17.94 14.91 -3.09
CA VAL A 158 -17.46 16.21 -2.61
C VAL A 158 -16.78 16.94 -3.75
N ARG A 159 -17.13 18.18 -3.94
CA ARG A 159 -16.40 19.07 -4.83
C ARG A 159 -15.35 19.81 -4.02
N TYR A 160 -14.11 19.67 -4.43
CA TYR A 160 -13.00 20.34 -3.78
C TYR A 160 -12.74 21.69 -4.43
N GLU A 161 -12.46 22.69 -3.60
CA GLU A 161 -11.96 23.97 -4.07
C GLU A 161 -10.52 23.85 -4.55
N PRO A 162 -10.14 24.56 -5.62
CA PRO A 162 -8.78 24.58 -6.11
C PRO A 162 -7.78 24.99 -5.03
N LEU A 163 -6.53 24.58 -5.22
CA LEU A 163 -5.42 24.97 -4.35
C LEU A 163 -4.16 25.25 -5.15
N ARG A 164 -3.35 26.15 -4.64
CA ARG A 164 -2.05 26.44 -5.24
C ARG A 164 -1.00 25.41 -4.81
N ILE A 165 -0.18 24.98 -5.76
CA ILE A 165 0.99 24.13 -5.51
C ILE A 165 2.25 24.87 -5.96
N GLU A 166 3.15 25.11 -5.03
CA GLU A 166 4.40 25.76 -5.35
C GLU A 166 5.35 24.79 -6.10
N PHE A 167 6.05 25.27 -7.12
CA PHE A 167 6.98 24.45 -7.90
C PHE A 167 8.04 23.77 -7.04
N LYS A 168 8.63 24.50 -6.08
CA LYS A 168 9.63 23.94 -5.16
C LYS A 168 9.05 22.82 -4.29
N GLU A 169 7.81 22.97 -3.84
CA GLU A 169 7.07 21.95 -3.08
C GLU A 169 6.85 20.70 -3.95
N ALA A 170 6.36 20.88 -5.18
CA ALA A 170 6.14 19.78 -6.11
C ALA A 170 7.42 18.97 -6.39
N ILE A 171 8.53 19.65 -6.74
CA ILE A 171 9.84 19.01 -6.95
C ILE A 171 10.34 18.27 -5.70
N ALA A 172 10.23 18.90 -4.53
CA ALA A 172 10.66 18.29 -3.28
C ALA A 172 9.87 17.00 -2.98
N HIS A 173 8.55 17.06 -3.15
CA HIS A 173 7.66 15.91 -2.97
C HIS A 173 7.97 14.78 -3.95
N ILE A 174 8.06 15.10 -5.25
CA ILE A 174 8.38 14.12 -6.30
C ILE A 174 9.70 13.40 -5.98
N ARG A 175 10.77 14.15 -5.72
CA ARG A 175 12.08 13.58 -5.38
C ARG A 175 12.05 12.75 -4.10
N ALA A 176 11.26 13.16 -3.11
CA ALA A 176 11.11 12.40 -1.87
C ALA A 176 10.43 11.04 -2.13
N ARG A 177 9.36 11.00 -2.93
CA ARG A 177 8.66 9.75 -3.29
C ARG A 177 9.54 8.82 -4.12
N GLU A 178 10.25 9.33 -5.13
CA GLU A 178 11.21 8.55 -5.92
C GLU A 178 12.30 7.91 -5.03
N ARG A 179 12.88 8.70 -4.10
CA ARG A 179 13.87 8.18 -3.14
C ARG A 179 13.29 7.13 -2.20
N SER A 180 12.06 7.35 -1.71
CA SER A 180 11.36 6.40 -0.84
C SER A 180 11.13 5.07 -1.54
N PHE A 181 10.66 5.10 -2.76
CA PHE A 181 10.46 3.91 -3.58
C PHE A 181 11.77 3.17 -3.84
N ALA A 182 12.79 3.85 -4.32
CA ALA A 182 14.10 3.25 -4.58
C ALA A 182 14.71 2.64 -3.30
N ARG A 183 14.52 3.29 -2.14
CA ARG A 183 14.96 2.77 -0.85
C ARG A 183 14.20 1.51 -0.45
N GLY A 184 12.87 1.50 -0.59
CA GLY A 184 12.03 0.33 -0.31
C GLY A 184 12.45 -0.86 -1.16
N SER A 185 12.61 -0.66 -2.46
CA SER A 185 13.10 -1.68 -3.41
C SER A 185 14.46 -2.25 -3.01
N ARG A 186 15.37 -1.40 -2.51
CA ARG A 186 16.69 -1.83 -2.04
C ARG A 186 16.62 -2.64 -0.74
N ILE A 187 15.79 -2.22 0.23
CA ILE A 187 15.62 -2.90 1.51
C ILE A 187 15.13 -4.33 1.28
N PHE A 188 14.13 -4.50 0.43
CA PHE A 188 13.45 -5.77 0.21
C PHE A 188 13.93 -6.51 -1.06
N ARG A 189 15.10 -6.19 -1.60
CA ARG A 189 15.63 -6.78 -2.86
C ARG A 189 15.79 -8.30 -2.84
N ARG A 190 15.87 -8.92 -1.65
CA ARG A 190 16.03 -10.37 -1.48
C ARG A 190 14.72 -11.09 -1.17
N HIS A 191 13.60 -10.36 -1.05
CA HIS A 191 12.28 -10.93 -0.79
C HIS A 191 11.57 -11.24 -2.10
N GLN A 192 10.60 -12.14 -2.03
CA GLN A 192 9.59 -12.24 -3.08
C GLN A 192 8.84 -10.91 -3.11
N ARG A 193 8.91 -10.21 -4.24
CA ARG A 193 8.38 -8.85 -4.38
C ARG A 193 7.67 -8.69 -5.71
N THR A 194 6.53 -8.02 -5.67
CA THR A 194 5.84 -7.51 -6.86
C THR A 194 5.67 -6.01 -6.75
N GLU A 195 5.74 -5.31 -7.89
CA GLU A 195 5.49 -3.88 -8.00
C GLU A 195 4.14 -3.65 -8.66
N ILE A 196 3.34 -2.78 -8.06
CA ILE A 196 2.01 -2.42 -8.55
C ILE A 196 1.93 -0.91 -8.64
N PHE A 197 1.40 -0.41 -9.76
CA PHE A 197 1.07 0.99 -9.93
C PHE A 197 -0.43 1.19 -9.79
N TYR A 198 -0.81 2.22 -9.05
CA TYR A 198 -2.21 2.59 -8.84
C TYR A 198 -2.96 2.76 -10.16
N GLU A 199 -2.34 3.39 -11.14
CA GLU A 199 -2.91 3.63 -12.46
C GLU A 199 -3.14 2.32 -13.25
N ASP A 200 -2.36 1.28 -12.99
CA ASP A 200 -2.59 -0.04 -13.60
C ASP A 200 -3.80 -0.75 -12.99
N LEU A 201 -4.02 -0.57 -11.67
CA LEU A 201 -5.22 -1.04 -11.01
C LEU A 201 -6.46 -0.30 -11.54
N GLU A 202 -6.41 1.03 -11.73
CA GLU A 202 -7.53 1.78 -12.29
C GLU A 202 -7.88 1.35 -13.74
N ARG A 203 -6.90 0.94 -14.53
CA ARG A 203 -7.09 0.60 -15.95
C ARG A 203 -7.57 -0.83 -16.15
N ASP A 204 -7.06 -1.78 -15.39
CA ASP A 204 -7.27 -3.22 -15.59
C ASP A 204 -7.18 -3.94 -14.22
N GLU A 205 -8.17 -3.63 -13.35
CA GLU A 205 -8.19 -4.09 -11.96
C GLU A 205 -8.20 -5.61 -11.89
N GLU A 206 -9.11 -6.26 -12.61
CA GLU A 206 -9.30 -7.71 -12.56
C GLU A 206 -8.00 -8.46 -12.88
N ARG A 207 -7.38 -8.15 -14.01
CA ARG A 207 -6.12 -8.78 -14.42
C ARG A 207 -4.98 -8.53 -13.44
N ARG A 208 -4.91 -7.32 -12.87
CA ARG A 208 -3.87 -6.99 -11.87
C ARG A 208 -4.09 -7.72 -10.56
N LEU A 209 -5.34 -7.87 -10.14
CA LEU A 209 -5.68 -8.62 -8.94
C LEU A 209 -5.44 -10.13 -9.13
N GLU A 210 -5.77 -10.69 -10.28
CA GLU A 210 -5.42 -12.10 -10.59
C GLU A 210 -3.90 -12.33 -10.51
N ALA A 211 -3.11 -11.43 -11.10
CA ALA A 211 -1.66 -11.54 -11.04
C ALA A 211 -1.14 -11.42 -9.59
N LEU A 212 -1.77 -10.59 -8.77
CA LEU A 212 -1.43 -10.41 -7.36
C LEU A 212 -1.80 -11.62 -6.52
N LEU A 213 -3.00 -12.19 -6.70
CA LEU A 213 -3.41 -13.43 -6.03
C LEU A 213 -2.46 -14.58 -6.39
N ARG A 214 -2.07 -14.69 -7.65
CA ARG A 214 -1.09 -15.67 -8.12
C ARG A 214 0.29 -15.48 -7.48
N PHE A 215 0.74 -14.22 -7.35
CA PHE A 215 1.98 -13.87 -6.63
C PHE A 215 1.92 -14.30 -5.14
N LEU A 216 0.79 -14.11 -4.48
CA LEU A 216 0.57 -14.53 -3.10
C LEU A 216 0.41 -16.05 -2.97
N GLY A 217 0.15 -16.78 -4.05
CA GLY A 217 -0.14 -18.21 -4.02
C GLY A 217 -1.56 -18.55 -3.62
N LEU A 218 -2.48 -17.60 -3.85
CA LEU A 218 -3.91 -17.71 -3.55
C LEU A 218 -4.72 -18.13 -4.79
N PRO A 219 -5.83 -18.85 -4.60
CA PRO A 219 -6.79 -19.10 -5.67
C PRO A 219 -7.43 -17.79 -6.15
N SER A 220 -7.78 -17.75 -7.44
CA SER A 220 -8.53 -16.63 -8.00
C SER A 220 -9.97 -16.64 -7.47
N GLN A 221 -10.44 -15.47 -7.03
CA GLN A 221 -11.82 -15.20 -6.68
C GLN A 221 -12.13 -13.72 -6.91
N PRO A 222 -13.41 -13.35 -7.11
CA PRO A 222 -13.82 -11.95 -7.14
C PRO A 222 -13.44 -11.25 -5.84
N LEU A 223 -12.81 -10.08 -5.96
CA LEU A 223 -12.46 -9.23 -4.82
C LEU A 223 -13.33 -7.98 -4.85
N VAL A 224 -13.72 -7.49 -3.69
CA VAL A 224 -14.59 -6.32 -3.56
C VAL A 224 -13.96 -5.30 -2.60
N SER A 225 -14.15 -4.02 -2.89
CA SER A 225 -13.73 -2.94 -2.02
C SER A 225 -14.91 -2.02 -1.73
N GLY A 226 -15.09 -1.67 -0.46
CA GLY A 226 -16.05 -0.64 -0.05
C GLY A 226 -15.52 0.79 -0.24
N THR A 227 -14.31 0.97 -0.79
CA THR A 227 -13.71 2.28 -1.00
C THR A 227 -13.85 2.74 -2.44
N ARG A 228 -14.05 4.06 -2.62
CA ARG A 228 -14.08 4.72 -3.93
C ARG A 228 -12.98 5.76 -4.06
N LYS A 229 -12.70 6.12 -5.31
CA LYS A 229 -11.81 7.24 -5.61
C LYS A 229 -12.35 8.51 -4.96
N GLN A 230 -11.51 9.16 -4.15
CA GLN A 230 -11.91 10.33 -3.37
C GLN A 230 -12.20 11.53 -4.25
N ASN A 231 -11.39 11.75 -5.28
CA ASN A 231 -11.50 12.88 -6.18
C ASN A 231 -11.66 12.42 -7.64
N GLN A 232 -12.69 12.93 -8.31
CA GLN A 232 -12.97 12.67 -9.73
C GLN A 232 -12.79 13.93 -10.59
N GLN A 233 -12.52 15.10 -9.99
CA GLN A 233 -12.31 16.34 -10.73
C GLN A 233 -10.97 16.28 -11.49
N PRO A 234 -10.90 16.85 -12.70
CA PRO A 234 -9.66 16.98 -13.45
C PRO A 234 -8.58 17.74 -12.66
N THR A 235 -7.33 17.36 -12.80
CA THR A 235 -6.20 17.98 -12.12
C THR A 235 -6.11 19.48 -12.41
N ARG A 236 -6.40 19.88 -13.66
CA ARG A 236 -6.40 21.29 -14.11
C ARG A 236 -7.42 22.18 -13.41
N GLU A 237 -8.53 21.60 -12.89
CA GLU A 237 -9.55 22.33 -12.16
C GLU A 237 -9.20 22.49 -10.67
N LEU A 238 -8.31 21.66 -10.15
CA LEU A 238 -7.94 21.60 -8.73
C LEU A 238 -6.62 22.27 -8.41
N ILE A 239 -5.81 22.60 -9.41
CA ILE A 239 -4.56 23.34 -9.23
C ILE A 239 -4.76 24.74 -9.81
N GLU A 240 -4.83 25.76 -8.93
CA GLU A 240 -5.03 27.17 -9.32
C GLU A 240 -3.99 27.64 -10.34
N ASN A 241 -2.73 27.26 -10.15
CA ASN A 241 -1.61 27.65 -11.00
C ASN A 241 -1.17 26.51 -11.93
N HIS A 242 -2.11 25.71 -12.44
CA HIS A 242 -1.81 24.53 -13.28
C HIS A 242 -0.94 24.88 -14.48
N ALA A 243 -1.33 25.91 -15.27
CA ALA A 243 -0.58 26.31 -16.48
C ALA A 243 0.84 26.80 -16.14
N GLU A 244 1.02 27.54 -15.04
CA GLU A 244 2.35 27.98 -14.56
C GLU A 244 3.23 26.77 -14.22
N LEU A 245 2.67 25.78 -13.50
CA LEU A 245 3.41 24.57 -13.14
C LEU A 245 3.73 23.75 -14.38
N GLU A 246 2.78 23.55 -15.28
CA GLU A 246 2.97 22.79 -16.53
C GLU A 246 4.12 23.40 -17.35
N ASP A 247 4.15 24.72 -17.51
CA ASP A 247 5.23 25.41 -18.21
C ASP A 247 6.59 25.15 -17.54
N ARG A 248 6.66 25.25 -16.22
CA ARG A 248 7.88 24.99 -15.46
C ARG A 248 8.37 23.55 -15.53
N PHE A 249 7.46 22.58 -15.70
CA PHE A 249 7.76 21.17 -15.82
C PHE A 249 8.01 20.72 -17.26
N ARG A 250 7.68 21.52 -18.28
CA ARG A 250 7.69 21.18 -19.71
C ARG A 250 8.96 20.49 -20.19
N HIS A 251 10.11 20.96 -19.73
CA HIS A 251 11.42 20.45 -20.13
C HIS A 251 12.05 19.51 -19.08
N THR A 252 11.26 18.99 -18.18
CA THR A 252 11.71 18.01 -17.19
C THR A 252 11.20 16.61 -17.53
N ARG A 253 11.81 15.60 -16.94
CA ARG A 253 11.32 14.20 -17.06
C ARG A 253 9.94 13.97 -16.45
N TRP A 254 9.36 14.93 -15.78
CA TRP A 254 8.04 14.87 -15.12
C TRP A 254 6.95 15.63 -15.87
N SER A 255 7.23 16.09 -17.10
CA SER A 255 6.24 16.79 -17.94
C SER A 255 4.98 15.95 -18.19
N GLU A 256 5.12 14.63 -18.22
CA GLU A 256 3.99 13.69 -18.36
C GLU A 256 2.97 13.74 -17.21
N PHE A 257 3.31 14.31 -16.03
CA PHE A 257 2.39 14.41 -14.89
C PHE A 257 1.23 15.38 -15.14
N PHE A 258 1.29 16.19 -16.18
CA PHE A 258 0.25 17.15 -16.60
C PHE A 258 -0.67 16.60 -17.71
N GLN A 259 -0.40 15.40 -18.20
CA GLN A 259 -1.29 14.69 -19.11
C GLN A 259 -2.36 13.97 -18.28
N ASP A 260 -3.66 14.36 -18.48
CA ASP A 260 -4.80 13.74 -17.80
C ASP A 260 -5.20 12.41 -18.42
#